data_3449b1d26fcd59f6edf78598abc6f08d
#
_entry.id   3449b1d26fcd59f6edf78598abc6f08d
#
_cell.length_a   1.000
_cell.length_b   1.000
_cell.length_c   1.000
_cell.angle_alpha   90.00
_cell.angle_beta   90.00
_cell.angle_gamma   90.00
#
_symmetry.space_group_name_H-M   'P 1'
#
loop_
_entity.id
_entity.type
_entity.pdbx_description
1 polymer ?
#
loop_
_entity_poly.entity_id
_entity_poly.type
_entity_poly.pdbx_seq_one_letter_code
_entity_poly.pdbx_strand_id
1 'polypeptide(L)'
;MKNIQTGFLKILLVTGAILCGSFAKANVASDQLGTADSLFLKKQYTQSFEIYQSLHQSGHYSPAMLLKMAFIQEGLGRTSLSLYYLNLYYLASGDTQVLDKLEELATKNRLEGYEHSESTRLFFNLKKYSYYLSVALAAIAIFLIAFLYRLRKKETRPVALGILTTIVTAILAIQVNISYDHPSAIVTDSTYLMSGPSAGANVVTLITEGHKLKITGKKDVWLKVEWLDKEAYVKENLVLPVVL
;
A
#
# COMPACT_ATOMS: atom_id res chain seq x y z
N MET A 1 -39.92 -8.16 -31.87
CA MET A 1 -38.50 -8.55 -32.08
C MET A 1 -37.56 -7.41 -32.47
N LYS A 2 -38.02 -6.32 -33.13
CA LYS A 2 -37.17 -5.19 -33.53
C LYS A 2 -36.56 -4.35 -32.39
N ASN A 3 -37.24 -4.23 -31.23
CA ASN A 3 -36.78 -3.41 -30.11
C ASN A 3 -35.66 -4.06 -29.24
N ILE A 4 -35.49 -5.39 -29.29
CA ILE A 4 -34.44 -6.09 -28.55
C ILE A 4 -33.09 -5.97 -29.27
N GLN A 5 -33.09 -5.99 -30.60
CA GLN A 5 -31.88 -5.85 -31.40
C GLN A 5 -31.28 -4.43 -31.31
N THR A 6 -32.10 -3.39 -31.23
CA THR A 6 -31.62 -2.01 -31.07
C THR A 6 -31.07 -1.74 -29.69
N GLY A 7 -31.60 -2.41 -28.63
CA GLY A 7 -31.05 -2.35 -27.28
C GLY A 7 -29.66 -3.00 -27.16
N PHE A 8 -29.53 -4.19 -27.76
CA PHE A 8 -28.26 -4.94 -27.76
C PHE A 8 -27.16 -4.21 -28.51
N LEU A 9 -27.48 -3.58 -29.66
CA LEU A 9 -26.53 -2.80 -30.45
C LEU A 9 -26.06 -1.54 -29.72
N LYS A 10 -26.94 -0.86 -28.97
CA LYS A 10 -26.57 0.30 -28.13
C LYS A 10 -25.66 -0.09 -26.96
N ILE A 11 -25.92 -1.21 -26.30
CA ILE A 11 -25.06 -1.73 -25.22
C ILE A 11 -23.67 -2.09 -25.76
N LEU A 12 -23.61 -2.73 -26.93
CA LEU A 12 -22.33 -3.11 -27.57
C LEU A 12 -21.50 -1.87 -27.99
N LEU A 13 -22.16 -0.81 -28.47
CA LEU A 13 -21.50 0.45 -28.82
C LEU A 13 -20.98 1.19 -27.59
N VAL A 14 -21.72 1.21 -26.48
CA VAL A 14 -21.30 1.86 -25.23
C VAL A 14 -20.15 1.09 -24.58
N THR A 15 -20.20 -0.25 -24.56
CA THR A 15 -19.09 -1.06 -24.05
C THR A 15 -17.83 -0.95 -24.93
N GLY A 16 -17.98 -0.87 -26.25
CA GLY A 16 -16.88 -0.63 -27.18
C GLY A 16 -16.21 0.74 -26.98
N ALA A 17 -16.99 1.80 -26.75
CA ALA A 17 -16.48 3.15 -26.51
C ALA A 17 -15.72 3.26 -25.15
N ILE A 18 -16.19 2.56 -24.12
CA ILE A 18 -15.51 2.51 -22.81
C ILE A 18 -14.17 1.77 -22.92
N LEU A 19 -14.11 0.66 -23.65
CA LEU A 19 -12.88 -0.08 -23.91
C LEU A 19 -11.86 0.75 -24.70
N CYS A 20 -12.26 1.42 -25.78
CA CYS A 20 -11.37 2.28 -26.56
C CYS A 20 -10.77 3.45 -25.75
N GLY A 21 -11.55 4.06 -24.85
CA GLY A 21 -11.08 5.16 -24.00
C GLY A 21 -9.99 4.72 -23.00
N SER A 22 -10.06 3.48 -22.53
CA SER A 22 -9.07 2.91 -21.62
C SER A 22 -7.72 2.62 -22.30
N PHE A 23 -7.74 2.14 -23.53
CA PHE A 23 -6.51 1.89 -24.31
C PHE A 23 -5.77 3.17 -24.71
N ALA A 24 -6.48 4.25 -25.00
CA ALA A 24 -5.85 5.53 -25.36
C ALA A 24 -5.11 6.15 -24.17
N LYS A 25 -5.68 6.09 -22.95
CA LYS A 25 -5.01 6.58 -21.73
C LYS A 25 -3.77 5.76 -21.36
N ALA A 26 -3.82 4.45 -21.52
CA ALA A 26 -2.68 3.57 -21.24
C ALA A 26 -1.49 3.85 -22.17
N ASN A 27 -1.75 4.18 -23.43
CA ASN A 27 -0.70 4.46 -24.41
C ASN A 27 0.02 5.79 -24.11
N VAL A 28 -0.70 6.84 -23.69
CA VAL A 28 -0.11 8.13 -23.33
C VAL A 28 0.77 8.01 -22.08
N ALA A 29 0.32 7.30 -21.07
CA ALA A 29 1.10 7.08 -19.85
C ALA A 29 2.39 6.28 -20.13
N SER A 30 2.34 5.30 -21.03
CA SER A 30 3.51 4.52 -21.44
C SER A 30 4.55 5.37 -22.17
N ASP A 31 4.12 6.28 -23.05
CA ASP A 31 5.00 7.18 -23.80
C ASP A 31 5.67 8.20 -22.87
N GLN A 32 4.91 8.79 -21.95
CA GLN A 32 5.43 9.68 -20.93
C GLN A 32 6.45 8.98 -20.02
N LEU A 33 6.19 7.73 -19.62
CA LEU A 33 7.13 6.92 -18.83
C LEU A 33 8.43 6.70 -19.60
N GLY A 34 8.35 6.34 -20.89
CA GLY A 34 9.52 6.19 -21.76
C GLY A 34 10.34 7.47 -21.90
N THR A 35 9.64 8.63 -22.02
CA THR A 35 10.29 9.94 -22.07
C THR A 35 11.01 10.25 -20.74
N ALA A 36 10.37 10.04 -19.60
CA ALA A 36 10.96 10.23 -18.28
C ALA A 36 12.18 9.32 -18.07
N ASP A 37 12.10 8.06 -18.50
CA ASP A 37 13.21 7.10 -18.43
C ASP A 37 14.39 7.54 -19.30
N SER A 38 14.14 8.07 -20.50
CA SER A 38 15.17 8.62 -21.37
C SER A 38 15.87 9.83 -20.76
N LEU A 39 15.11 10.73 -20.11
CA LEU A 39 15.67 11.88 -19.40
C LEU A 39 16.49 11.43 -18.19
N PHE A 40 16.04 10.42 -17.45
CA PHE A 40 16.78 9.83 -16.33
C PHE A 40 18.15 9.30 -16.78
N LEU A 41 18.18 8.54 -17.88
CA LEU A 41 19.42 8.02 -18.46
C LEU A 41 20.37 9.12 -18.93
N LYS A 42 19.85 10.25 -19.41
CA LYS A 42 20.61 11.46 -19.77
C LYS A 42 21.01 12.30 -18.55
N LYS A 43 20.73 11.83 -17.33
CA LYS A 43 20.99 12.54 -16.06
C LYS A 43 20.24 13.87 -15.92
N GLN A 44 19.19 14.08 -16.71
CA GLN A 44 18.28 15.22 -16.61
C GLN A 44 17.24 14.96 -15.51
N TYR A 45 17.72 14.84 -14.27
CA TYR A 45 16.95 14.30 -13.15
C TYR A 45 15.73 15.15 -12.78
N THR A 46 15.84 16.47 -12.79
CA THR A 46 14.71 17.36 -12.45
C THR A 46 13.57 17.20 -13.44
N GLN A 47 13.87 17.22 -14.75
CA GLN A 47 12.85 17.07 -15.80
C GLN A 47 12.24 15.66 -15.78
N SER A 48 13.06 14.62 -15.57
CA SER A 48 12.59 13.26 -15.40
C SER A 48 11.63 13.13 -14.22
N PHE A 49 11.96 13.75 -13.08
CA PHE A 49 11.15 13.72 -11.88
C PHE A 49 9.79 14.40 -12.08
N GLU A 50 9.73 15.54 -12.76
CA GLU A 50 8.46 16.24 -13.05
C GLU A 50 7.48 15.35 -13.81
N ILE A 51 7.98 14.59 -14.81
CA ILE A 51 7.13 13.67 -15.59
C ILE A 51 6.71 12.48 -14.70
N TYR A 52 7.64 11.87 -13.94
CA TYR A 52 7.29 10.81 -13.02
C TYR A 52 6.25 11.26 -11.97
N GLN A 53 6.40 12.47 -11.44
CA GLN A 53 5.47 13.02 -10.45
C GLN A 53 4.07 13.23 -11.06
N SER A 54 3.99 13.73 -12.28
CA SER A 54 2.73 13.88 -13.02
C SER A 54 2.04 12.51 -13.25
N LEU A 55 2.81 11.49 -13.64
CA LEU A 55 2.31 10.11 -13.77
C LEU A 55 1.80 9.58 -12.44
N HIS A 56 2.57 9.73 -11.38
CA HIS A 56 2.17 9.29 -10.05
C HIS A 56 0.89 9.97 -9.55
N GLN A 57 0.77 11.29 -9.73
CA GLN A 57 -0.43 12.05 -9.37
C GLN A 57 -1.67 11.63 -10.17
N SER A 58 -1.48 11.13 -11.38
CA SER A 58 -2.58 10.57 -12.21
C SER A 58 -2.89 9.09 -11.89
N GLY A 59 -2.28 8.52 -10.84
CA GLY A 59 -2.50 7.14 -10.40
C GLY A 59 -1.70 6.10 -11.18
N HIS A 60 -0.74 6.53 -12.01
CA HIS A 60 0.13 5.62 -12.76
C HIS A 60 1.49 5.51 -12.08
N TYR A 61 1.83 4.31 -11.64
CA TYR A 61 3.12 4.06 -11.02
C TYR A 61 3.65 2.67 -11.38
N SER A 62 4.96 2.52 -11.26
CA SER A 62 5.63 1.22 -11.29
C SER A 62 6.73 1.20 -10.21
N PRO A 63 7.11 0.02 -9.70
CA PRO A 63 8.21 -0.06 -8.74
C PRO A 63 9.48 0.62 -9.25
N ALA A 64 9.86 0.38 -10.51
CA ALA A 64 11.05 0.99 -11.09
C ALA A 64 10.99 2.53 -11.14
N MET A 65 9.81 3.10 -11.44
CA MET A 65 9.58 4.54 -11.43
C MET A 65 9.76 5.11 -10.02
N LEU A 66 9.12 4.50 -9.01
CA LEU A 66 9.20 4.95 -7.62
C LEU A 66 10.63 4.90 -7.08
N LEU A 67 11.40 3.86 -7.44
CA LEU A 67 12.81 3.76 -7.07
C LEU A 67 13.66 4.86 -7.72
N LYS A 68 13.43 5.19 -9.00
CA LYS A 68 14.10 6.31 -9.68
C LYS A 68 13.74 7.65 -9.05
N MET A 69 12.46 7.85 -8.68
CA MET A 69 12.03 9.06 -7.97
C MET A 69 12.74 9.20 -6.62
N ALA A 70 12.84 8.11 -5.85
CA ALA A 70 13.58 8.09 -4.59
C ALA A 70 15.08 8.46 -4.80
N PHE A 71 15.73 7.86 -5.79
CA PHE A 71 17.12 8.15 -6.15
C PHE A 71 17.33 9.62 -6.50
N ILE A 72 16.42 10.21 -7.30
CA ILE A 72 16.51 11.63 -7.66
C ILE A 72 16.40 12.51 -6.41
N GLN A 73 15.45 12.23 -5.52
CA GLN A 73 15.24 13.03 -4.32
C GLN A 73 16.41 12.91 -3.32
N GLU A 74 17.01 11.71 -3.20
CA GLU A 74 18.22 11.50 -2.42
C GLU A 74 19.37 12.35 -2.97
N GLY A 75 19.57 12.33 -4.30
CA GLY A 75 20.61 13.12 -4.98
C GLY A 75 20.41 14.64 -4.86
N LEU A 76 19.17 15.10 -4.69
CA LEU A 76 18.84 16.51 -4.45
C LEU A 76 18.92 16.90 -2.96
N GLY A 77 19.28 15.96 -2.06
CA GLY A 77 19.34 16.19 -0.62
C GLY A 77 17.95 16.27 0.06
N ARG A 78 16.88 15.91 -0.64
CA ARG A 78 15.50 15.91 -0.11
C ARG A 78 15.18 14.57 0.53
N THR A 79 15.75 14.33 1.72
CA THR A 79 15.70 13.03 2.40
C THR A 79 14.27 12.57 2.70
N SER A 80 13.40 13.47 3.16
CA SER A 80 11.98 13.17 3.46
C SER A 80 11.24 12.60 2.25
N LEU A 81 11.41 13.22 1.07
CA LEU A 81 10.81 12.75 -0.17
C LEU A 81 11.46 11.46 -0.69
N SER A 82 12.76 11.30 -0.54
CA SER A 82 13.44 10.04 -0.87
C SER A 82 12.88 8.90 -0.04
N LEU A 83 12.77 9.06 1.28
CA LEU A 83 12.17 8.08 2.18
C LEU A 83 10.71 7.78 1.84
N TYR A 84 9.94 8.80 1.44
CA TYR A 84 8.57 8.63 0.97
C TYR A 84 8.49 7.70 -0.26
N TYR A 85 9.26 7.98 -1.31
CA TYR A 85 9.24 7.16 -2.52
C TYR A 85 9.85 5.76 -2.31
N LEU A 86 10.82 5.60 -1.42
CA LEU A 86 11.32 4.27 -1.02
C LEU A 86 10.25 3.45 -0.30
N ASN A 87 9.45 4.07 0.58
CA ASN A 87 8.33 3.39 1.21
C ASN A 87 7.25 3.00 0.19
N LEU A 88 6.92 3.87 -0.78
CA LEU A 88 6.00 3.53 -1.87
C LEU A 88 6.56 2.40 -2.76
N TYR A 89 7.86 2.43 -3.07
CA TYR A 89 8.54 1.33 -3.78
C TYR A 89 8.39 0.01 -3.03
N TYR A 90 8.60 0.04 -1.72
CA TYR A 90 8.42 -1.12 -0.87
C TYR A 90 6.98 -1.67 -0.94
N LEU A 91 5.97 -0.80 -0.84
CA LEU A 91 4.56 -1.22 -0.97
C LEU A 91 4.25 -1.82 -2.34
N ALA A 92 4.83 -1.25 -3.41
CA ALA A 92 4.59 -1.68 -4.79
C ALA A 92 5.31 -2.99 -5.16
N SER A 93 6.55 -3.19 -4.65
CA SER A 93 7.41 -4.30 -5.03
C SER A 93 7.38 -5.48 -4.05
N GLY A 94 7.14 -5.21 -2.77
CA GLY A 94 7.35 -6.17 -1.68
C GLY A 94 8.83 -6.54 -1.48
N ASP A 95 9.76 -5.72 -2.00
CA ASP A 95 11.20 -5.96 -1.86
C ASP A 95 11.68 -5.55 -0.48
N THR A 96 12.03 -6.52 0.35
CA THR A 96 12.48 -6.30 1.72
C THR A 96 13.90 -5.73 1.82
N GLN A 97 14.70 -5.78 0.75
CA GLN A 97 16.05 -5.22 0.76
C GLN A 97 16.04 -3.69 0.89
N VAL A 98 14.96 -3.04 0.42
CA VAL A 98 14.81 -1.59 0.57
C VAL A 98 14.64 -1.15 2.02
N LEU A 99 14.21 -2.04 2.91
CA LEU A 99 14.08 -1.74 4.34
C LEU A 99 15.44 -1.39 4.97
N ASP A 100 16.49 -2.07 4.56
CA ASP A 100 17.85 -1.78 5.02
C ASP A 100 18.30 -0.39 4.55
N LYS A 101 17.95 -0.01 3.32
CA LYS A 101 18.23 1.34 2.79
C LYS A 101 17.40 2.42 3.50
N LEU A 102 16.15 2.15 3.82
CA LEU A 102 15.30 3.06 4.61
C LEU A 102 15.90 3.30 6.01
N GLU A 103 16.34 2.24 6.68
CA GLU A 103 16.96 2.30 8.00
C GLU A 103 18.33 3.02 7.96
N GLU A 104 19.16 2.75 6.94
CA GLU A 104 20.41 3.45 6.70
C GLU A 104 20.21 4.96 6.57
N LEU A 105 19.29 5.39 5.69
CA LEU A 105 19.00 6.79 5.46
C LEU A 105 18.41 7.47 6.69
N ALA A 106 17.52 6.79 7.40
CA ALA A 106 16.92 7.29 8.63
C ALA A 106 17.97 7.46 9.72
N THR A 107 18.81 6.47 9.96
CA THR A 107 19.89 6.52 10.97
C THR A 107 20.88 7.63 10.65
N LYS A 108 21.31 7.76 9.39
CA LYS A 108 22.22 8.84 8.95
C LYS A 108 21.66 10.23 9.23
N ASN A 109 20.33 10.39 9.13
CA ASN A 109 19.67 11.68 9.33
C ASN A 109 19.00 11.78 10.73
N ARG A 110 19.20 10.81 11.62
CA ARG A 110 18.62 10.75 12.98
C ARG A 110 17.09 10.82 12.97
N LEU A 111 16.48 10.06 12.07
CA LEU A 111 15.03 10.00 11.89
C LEU A 111 14.47 8.75 12.54
N GLU A 112 13.34 8.90 13.22
CA GLU A 112 12.64 7.84 13.95
C GLU A 112 11.49 7.23 13.13
N GLY A 113 11.04 6.03 13.51
CA GLY A 113 9.89 5.35 12.89
C GLY A 113 10.25 4.43 11.74
N TYR A 114 11.53 4.18 11.50
CA TYR A 114 12.05 3.28 10.46
C TYR A 114 12.64 1.99 11.01
N GLU A 115 12.59 1.81 12.31
CA GLU A 115 13.05 0.58 12.95
C GLU A 115 12.17 -0.60 12.52
N HIS A 116 12.81 -1.60 11.96
CA HIS A 116 12.14 -2.80 11.49
C HIS A 116 12.54 -3.96 12.38
N SER A 117 11.62 -4.38 13.26
CA SER A 117 11.85 -5.59 14.04
C SER A 117 11.82 -6.82 13.10
N GLU A 118 12.50 -7.90 13.51
CA GLU A 118 12.47 -9.18 12.79
C GLU A 118 11.03 -9.70 12.58
N SER A 119 10.14 -9.47 13.54
CA SER A 119 8.72 -9.79 13.42
C SER A 119 8.07 -9.03 12.26
N THR A 120 8.41 -7.76 12.04
CA THR A 120 7.91 -6.96 10.93
C THR A 120 8.32 -7.57 9.57
N ARG A 121 9.58 -7.99 9.43
CA ARG A 121 10.08 -8.68 8.21
C ARG A 121 9.35 -10.00 7.96
N LEU A 122 9.06 -10.78 8.99
CA LEU A 122 8.27 -12.01 8.88
C LEU A 122 6.83 -11.73 8.45
N PHE A 123 6.18 -10.72 9.03
CA PHE A 123 4.83 -10.32 8.63
C PHE A 123 4.75 -9.89 7.17
N PHE A 124 5.74 -9.18 6.66
CA PHE A 124 5.76 -8.78 5.25
C PHE A 124 5.98 -9.96 4.30
N ASN A 125 6.82 -10.91 4.65
CA ASN A 125 6.95 -12.14 3.88
C ASN A 125 5.62 -12.93 3.87
N LEU A 126 4.92 -13.00 4.98
CA LEU A 126 3.58 -13.61 5.06
C LEU A 126 2.56 -12.85 4.19
N LYS A 127 2.60 -11.51 4.16
CA LYS A 127 1.76 -10.69 3.26
C LYS A 127 1.99 -11.03 1.79
N LYS A 128 3.24 -11.13 1.37
CA LYS A 128 3.60 -11.48 -0.02
C LYS A 128 2.97 -12.80 -0.47
N TYR A 129 2.89 -13.79 0.43
CA TYR A 129 2.31 -15.10 0.14
C TYR A 129 0.86 -15.25 0.64
N SER A 130 0.26 -14.21 1.25
CA SER A 130 -1.08 -14.27 1.86
C SER A 130 -2.17 -14.68 0.86
N TYR A 131 -2.09 -14.20 -0.37
CA TYR A 131 -3.02 -14.59 -1.43
C TYR A 131 -2.95 -16.10 -1.72
N TYR A 132 -1.75 -16.64 -1.95
CA TYR A 132 -1.57 -18.07 -2.21
C TYR A 132 -1.97 -18.93 -1.02
N LEU A 133 -1.66 -18.47 0.19
CA LEU A 133 -2.04 -19.13 1.43
C LEU A 133 -3.57 -19.16 1.58
N SER A 134 -4.25 -18.05 1.33
CA SER A 134 -5.71 -17.96 1.40
C SER A 134 -6.38 -18.87 0.36
N VAL A 135 -5.86 -18.92 -0.87
CA VAL A 135 -6.36 -19.82 -1.93
C VAL A 135 -6.17 -21.30 -1.54
N ALA A 136 -5.00 -21.65 -1.00
CA ALA A 136 -4.72 -23.01 -0.54
C ALA A 136 -5.66 -23.42 0.62
N LEU A 137 -5.83 -22.55 1.63
CA LEU A 137 -6.73 -22.81 2.75
C LEU A 137 -8.18 -22.91 2.30
N ALA A 138 -8.62 -22.07 1.36
CA ALA A 138 -9.97 -22.15 0.77
C ALA A 138 -10.18 -23.48 0.04
N ALA A 139 -9.23 -23.93 -0.76
CA ALA A 139 -9.30 -25.22 -1.46
C ALA A 139 -9.40 -26.40 -0.46
N ILE A 140 -8.60 -26.38 0.62
CA ILE A 140 -8.66 -27.38 1.69
C ILE A 140 -10.01 -27.32 2.39
N ALA A 141 -10.54 -26.15 2.72
CA ALA A 141 -11.84 -26.01 3.35
C ALA A 141 -12.97 -26.58 2.49
N ILE A 142 -12.99 -26.26 1.20
CA ILE A 142 -13.98 -26.79 0.24
C ILE A 142 -13.88 -28.32 0.16
N PHE A 143 -12.67 -28.87 0.07
CA PHE A 143 -12.45 -30.31 0.05
C PHE A 143 -12.98 -30.99 1.32
N LEU A 144 -12.67 -30.44 2.50
CA LEU A 144 -13.14 -30.98 3.78
C LEU A 144 -14.67 -30.92 3.90
N ILE A 145 -15.31 -29.83 3.47
CA ILE A 145 -16.77 -29.68 3.46
C ILE A 145 -17.42 -30.74 2.54
N ALA A 146 -16.89 -30.89 1.31
CA ALA A 146 -17.38 -31.88 0.36
C ALA A 146 -17.23 -33.33 0.89
N PHE A 147 -16.09 -33.60 1.56
CA PHE A 147 -15.82 -34.90 2.18
C PHE A 147 -16.75 -35.17 3.37
N LEU A 148 -16.98 -34.20 4.24
CA LEU A 148 -17.98 -34.26 5.31
C LEU A 148 -19.37 -34.55 4.80
N TYR A 149 -19.81 -33.86 3.73
CA TYR A 149 -21.09 -34.07 3.10
C TYR A 149 -21.24 -35.52 2.62
N ARG A 150 -20.19 -36.08 2.01
CA ARG A 150 -20.17 -37.49 1.56
C ARG A 150 -20.27 -38.48 2.72
N LEU A 151 -19.57 -38.23 3.82
CA LEU A 151 -19.60 -39.11 5.01
C LEU A 151 -20.95 -39.03 5.73
N ARG A 152 -21.54 -37.85 5.86
CA ARG A 152 -22.90 -37.70 6.44
C ARG A 152 -23.96 -38.45 5.64
N LYS A 153 -23.84 -38.49 4.32
CA LYS A 153 -24.75 -39.27 3.47
C LYS A 153 -24.64 -40.77 3.70
N LYS A 154 -23.56 -41.28 4.31
CA LYS A 154 -23.31 -42.66 4.71
C LYS A 154 -23.70 -42.96 6.17
N GLU A 155 -24.49 -42.06 6.81
CA GLU A 155 -24.93 -42.15 8.22
C GLU A 155 -23.77 -42.18 9.27
N THR A 156 -22.55 -41.89 8.86
CA THR A 156 -21.42 -41.75 9.78
C THR A 156 -21.41 -40.37 10.45
N ARG A 157 -20.98 -40.30 11.73
CA ARG A 157 -20.83 -39.03 12.49
C ARG A 157 -19.38 -38.68 12.65
N PRO A 158 -18.74 -38.12 11.66
CA PRO A 158 -17.29 -37.79 11.71
C PRO A 158 -17.05 -36.49 12.51
N VAL A 159 -17.21 -36.55 13.83
CA VAL A 159 -17.08 -35.39 14.73
C VAL A 159 -15.67 -34.74 14.60
N ALA A 160 -14.60 -35.55 14.61
CA ALA A 160 -13.24 -35.06 14.50
C ALA A 160 -13.01 -34.29 13.19
N LEU A 161 -13.57 -34.79 12.06
CA LEU A 161 -13.46 -34.08 10.77
C LEU A 161 -14.28 -32.79 10.78
N GLY A 162 -15.41 -32.74 11.46
CA GLY A 162 -16.19 -31.51 11.67
C GLY A 162 -15.40 -30.45 12.42
N ILE A 163 -14.75 -30.83 13.51
CA ILE A 163 -13.88 -29.94 14.29
C ILE A 163 -12.71 -29.42 13.41
N LEU A 164 -12.05 -30.31 12.67
CA LEU A 164 -10.95 -29.91 11.77
C LEU A 164 -11.42 -28.89 10.71
N THR A 165 -12.59 -29.13 10.12
CA THR A 165 -13.16 -28.19 9.11
C THR A 165 -13.45 -26.83 9.74
N THR A 166 -13.98 -26.80 10.96
CA THR A 166 -14.24 -25.54 11.67
C THR A 166 -12.94 -24.80 11.97
N ILE A 167 -11.88 -25.48 12.37
CA ILE A 167 -10.57 -24.87 12.63
C ILE A 167 -9.99 -24.27 11.33
N VAL A 168 -10.01 -25.02 10.23
CA VAL A 168 -9.48 -24.54 8.94
C VAL A 168 -10.27 -23.32 8.44
N THR A 169 -11.59 -23.33 8.55
CA THR A 169 -12.43 -22.18 8.14
C THR A 169 -12.21 -20.98 9.07
N ALA A 170 -12.00 -21.19 10.36
CA ALA A 170 -11.67 -20.11 11.30
C ALA A 170 -10.30 -19.48 10.98
N ILE A 171 -9.29 -20.31 10.71
CA ILE A 171 -7.95 -19.81 10.28
C ILE A 171 -8.07 -19.00 8.98
N LEU A 172 -8.83 -19.49 7.99
CA LEU A 172 -9.05 -18.75 6.75
C LEU A 172 -9.75 -17.40 7.00
N ALA A 173 -10.78 -17.39 7.86
CA ALA A 173 -11.50 -16.18 8.21
C ALA A 173 -10.56 -15.16 8.90
N ILE A 174 -9.72 -15.59 9.82
CA ILE A 174 -8.71 -14.76 10.48
C ILE A 174 -7.73 -14.23 9.43
N GLN A 175 -7.17 -15.10 8.58
CA GLN A 175 -6.18 -14.75 7.54
C GLN A 175 -6.69 -13.68 6.57
N VAL A 176 -7.95 -13.79 6.13
CA VAL A 176 -8.57 -12.83 5.20
C VAL A 176 -8.88 -11.49 5.89
N ASN A 177 -9.15 -11.49 7.19
CA ASN A 177 -9.50 -10.28 7.95
C ASN A 177 -8.30 -9.59 8.62
N ILE A 178 -7.12 -10.22 8.67
CA ILE A 178 -5.92 -9.57 9.17
C ILE A 178 -5.49 -8.48 8.19
N SER A 179 -5.55 -7.22 8.64
CA SER A 179 -4.94 -6.10 7.93
C SER A 179 -3.46 -6.06 8.25
N TYR A 180 -2.64 -6.38 7.26
CA TYR A 180 -1.17 -6.34 7.39
C TYR A 180 -0.60 -4.92 7.22
N ASP A 181 -1.44 -3.96 6.82
CA ASP A 181 -1.03 -2.60 6.58
C ASP A 181 -1.32 -1.74 7.81
N HIS A 182 -0.26 -1.26 8.42
CA HIS A 182 -0.35 -0.13 9.32
C HIS A 182 -0.15 1.13 8.47
N PRO A 183 -1.20 1.93 8.24
CA PRO A 183 -1.05 3.17 7.51
C PRO A 183 -0.01 4.04 8.22
N SER A 184 0.92 4.56 7.46
CA SER A 184 1.98 5.43 7.97
C SER A 184 2.06 6.70 7.14
N ALA A 185 2.68 7.73 7.69
CA ALA A 185 2.92 8.97 6.98
C ALA A 185 4.33 9.48 7.28
N ILE A 186 4.89 10.21 6.33
CA ILE A 186 6.20 10.86 6.49
C ILE A 186 5.98 12.36 6.64
N VAL A 187 6.59 12.94 7.65
CA VAL A 187 6.53 14.38 7.94
C VAL A 187 7.27 15.13 6.85
N THR A 188 6.62 16.12 6.23
CA THR A 188 7.21 16.93 5.15
C THR A 188 7.86 18.19 5.63
N ASP A 189 7.34 18.78 6.70
CA ASP A 189 7.81 20.02 7.28
C ASP A 189 7.85 19.90 8.80
N SER A 190 8.80 20.59 9.44
CA SER A 190 8.88 20.63 10.89
C SER A 190 7.57 21.13 11.49
N THR A 191 6.99 20.35 12.38
CA THR A 191 5.66 20.62 12.95
C THR A 191 5.55 20.14 14.39
N TYR A 192 4.48 20.57 15.06
CA TYR A 192 4.17 20.14 16.41
C TYR A 192 3.20 18.94 16.39
N LEU A 193 3.52 17.93 17.17
CA LEU A 193 2.55 16.90 17.55
C LEU A 193 1.72 17.43 18.72
N MET A 194 0.40 17.32 18.59
CA MET A 194 -0.56 17.83 19.55
C MET A 194 -1.15 16.70 20.40
N SER A 195 -1.56 17.00 21.63
CA SER A 195 -2.24 16.03 22.51
C SER A 195 -3.69 15.75 22.13
N GLY A 196 -4.25 16.52 21.21
CA GLY A 196 -5.62 16.38 20.75
C GLY A 196 -5.82 16.96 19.35
N PRO A 197 -6.96 16.65 18.69
CA PRO A 197 -7.26 17.09 17.33
C PRO A 197 -7.72 18.56 17.29
N SER A 198 -6.88 19.46 17.77
CA SER A 198 -7.15 20.91 17.84
C SER A 198 -5.86 21.71 17.87
N ALA A 199 -5.87 22.87 17.21
CA ALA A 199 -4.75 23.83 17.29
C ALA A 199 -4.57 24.43 18.70
N GLY A 200 -5.58 24.35 19.56
CA GLY A 200 -5.50 24.79 20.96
C GLY A 200 -5.15 23.69 21.94
N ALA A 201 -4.87 22.45 21.47
CA ALA A 201 -4.42 21.38 22.34
C ALA A 201 -2.96 21.63 22.80
N ASN A 202 -2.54 20.91 23.86
CA ASN A 202 -1.17 21.01 24.34
C ASN A 202 -0.20 20.41 23.31
N VAL A 203 0.96 21.02 23.17
CA VAL A 203 2.06 20.49 22.36
C VAL A 203 2.68 19.29 23.08
N VAL A 204 2.78 18.16 22.38
CA VAL A 204 3.48 16.96 22.87
C VAL A 204 4.96 17.07 22.61
N THR A 205 5.34 17.36 21.36
CA THR A 205 6.73 17.56 20.93
C THR A 205 6.80 18.29 19.59
N LEU A 206 7.96 18.84 19.29
CA LEU A 206 8.33 19.30 17.95
C LEU A 206 8.92 18.11 17.18
N ILE A 207 8.47 17.89 15.97
CA ILE A 207 8.98 16.86 15.07
C ILE A 207 9.49 17.49 13.79
N THR A 208 10.65 17.05 13.31
CA THR A 208 11.25 17.56 12.07
C THR A 208 10.81 16.75 10.84
N GLU A 209 11.10 17.26 9.66
CA GLU A 209 10.83 16.56 8.42
C GLU A 209 11.53 15.20 8.35
N GLY A 210 10.94 14.26 7.64
CA GLY A 210 11.50 12.94 7.38
C GLY A 210 11.13 11.85 8.40
N HIS A 211 10.66 12.21 9.59
CA HIS A 211 10.19 11.21 10.56
C HIS A 211 8.97 10.46 10.03
N LYS A 212 8.90 9.17 10.31
CA LYS A 212 7.78 8.29 9.93
C LYS A 212 6.85 8.08 11.12
N LEU A 213 5.57 8.39 10.92
CA LEU A 213 4.52 8.28 11.92
C LEU A 213 3.61 7.10 11.57
N LYS A 214 3.23 6.32 12.55
CA LYS A 214 2.19 5.28 12.41
C LYS A 214 0.83 5.91 12.61
N ILE A 215 -0.04 5.84 11.59
CA ILE A 215 -1.40 6.38 11.65
C ILE A 215 -2.28 5.37 12.35
N THR A 216 -2.98 5.79 13.40
CA THR A 216 -3.93 4.97 14.15
C THR A 216 -5.39 5.40 13.95
N GLY A 217 -5.62 6.57 13.32
CA GLY A 217 -6.95 7.06 13.02
C GLY A 217 -6.93 8.44 12.38
N LYS A 218 -8.13 8.95 12.08
CA LYS A 218 -8.33 10.29 11.52
C LYS A 218 -9.54 10.95 12.18
N LYS A 219 -9.41 12.23 12.50
CA LYS A 219 -10.51 13.05 12.98
C LYS A 219 -10.46 14.41 12.29
N ASP A 220 -11.38 14.60 11.33
CA ASP A 220 -11.41 15.78 10.47
C ASP A 220 -10.06 15.95 9.72
N VAL A 221 -9.39 17.08 9.86
CA VAL A 221 -8.09 17.39 9.26
C VAL A 221 -6.89 16.89 10.08
N TRP A 222 -7.15 16.20 11.20
CA TRP A 222 -6.14 15.69 12.10
C TRP A 222 -5.97 14.20 11.95
N LEU A 223 -4.73 13.75 11.74
CA LEU A 223 -4.36 12.34 11.82
C LEU A 223 -3.97 12.03 13.26
N LYS A 224 -4.59 10.99 13.82
CA LYS A 224 -4.17 10.37 15.07
C LYS A 224 -2.98 9.48 14.75
N VAL A 225 -1.88 9.71 15.44
CA VAL A 225 -0.61 9.00 15.21
C VAL A 225 -0.06 8.44 16.50
N GLU A 226 0.72 7.39 16.37
CA GLU A 226 1.55 6.85 17.43
C GLU A 226 2.99 7.32 17.24
N TRP A 227 3.54 7.96 18.26
CA TRP A 227 4.90 8.47 18.29
C TRP A 227 5.58 8.09 19.61
N LEU A 228 6.64 7.27 19.55
CA LEU A 228 7.37 6.77 20.73
C LEU A 228 6.41 6.23 21.79
N ASP A 229 5.53 5.31 21.40
CA ASP A 229 4.48 4.68 22.24
C ASP A 229 3.45 5.65 22.86
N LYS A 230 3.38 6.90 22.36
CA LYS A 230 2.40 7.88 22.79
C LYS A 230 1.45 8.26 21.67
N GLU A 231 0.19 8.45 22.01
CA GLU A 231 -0.79 8.98 21.07
C GLU A 231 -0.59 10.49 20.90
N ALA A 232 -0.60 10.93 19.64
CA ALA A 232 -0.50 12.33 19.28
C ALA A 232 -1.35 12.64 18.04
N TYR A 233 -1.45 13.89 17.69
CA TYR A 233 -2.20 14.36 16.53
C TYR A 233 -1.34 15.30 15.69
N VAL A 234 -1.42 15.15 14.37
CA VAL A 234 -0.75 16.01 13.38
C VAL A 234 -1.73 16.38 12.28
N LYS A 235 -1.58 17.56 11.70
CA LYS A 235 -2.42 17.97 10.56
C LYS A 235 -2.05 17.16 9.32
N GLU A 236 -3.05 16.68 8.58
CA GLU A 236 -2.89 15.86 7.37
C GLU A 236 -2.05 16.54 6.29
N ASN A 237 -2.15 17.86 6.14
CA ASN A 237 -1.40 18.61 5.12
C ASN A 237 0.11 18.77 5.42
N LEU A 238 0.59 18.36 6.59
CA LEU A 238 2.00 18.42 7.01
C LEU A 238 2.71 17.08 6.91
N VAL A 239 2.02 16.07 6.39
CA VAL A 239 2.55 14.72 6.23
C VAL A 239 2.14 14.14 4.88
N LEU A 240 2.94 13.23 4.35
CA LEU A 240 2.63 12.44 3.16
C LEU A 240 2.21 11.03 3.59
N PRO A 241 0.92 10.67 3.42
CA PRO A 241 0.47 9.30 3.68
C PRO A 241 1.18 8.31 2.74
N VAL A 242 1.72 7.24 3.31
CA VAL A 242 2.39 6.17 2.55
C VAL A 242 1.33 5.18 2.10
N VAL A 243 0.67 5.50 0.99
CA VAL A 243 -0.37 4.69 0.35
C VAL A 243 -0.18 4.72 -1.16
N LEU A 244 -0.61 3.65 -1.87
CA LEU A 244 -0.56 3.51 -3.33
C LEU A 244 -1.95 3.63 -3.94
#